data_708fa8f47dfab5749096deb38e1f614f
#
_entry.id   708fa8f47dfab5749096deb38e1f614f
#
_cell.length_a   1.000
_cell.length_b   1.000
_cell.length_c   1.000
_cell.angle_alpha   90.00
_cell.angle_beta   90.00
_cell.angle_gamma   90.00
#
_symmetry.space_group_name_H-M   'P 1'
#
loop_
_entity.id
_entity.type
_entity.pdbx_description
1 polymer ?
#
loop_
_entity_poly.entity_id
_entity_poly.type
_entity_poly.pdbx_seq_one_letter_code
_entity_poly.pdbx_strand_id
1 'polypeptide(L)'
;MRAPARGRALWVPFILLVASIVVLDQLTKAWIIDALAPDRVIVILGDALRLVYTENNGALFGLFRGQAPLFALLSLAVMGLIVGYHARSGRSPYMTLTLGLLLGGAIGNAVDRLRLGFVVDFVDGGIGAFRWYTFNVADACISASIVLLVVMAVRPSVAGIRGDG
;
A
#
# COMPACT_ATOMS: atom_id res chain seq x y z
N MET A 1 26.39 17.53 -29.73
CA MET A 1 25.41 16.56 -29.20
C MET A 1 24.55 17.24 -28.17
N ARG A 2 23.26 17.46 -28.43
CA ARG A 2 22.31 17.98 -27.40
C ARG A 2 21.95 16.81 -26.49
N ALA A 3 22.21 16.91 -25.18
CA ALA A 3 21.72 15.97 -24.20
C ALA A 3 20.19 15.85 -24.36
N PRO A 4 19.59 14.64 -24.35
CA PRO A 4 18.15 14.51 -24.44
C PRO A 4 17.51 15.27 -23.29
N ALA A 5 16.49 16.08 -23.60
CA ALA A 5 15.76 16.85 -22.62
C ALA A 5 15.22 15.87 -21.58
N ARG A 6 15.75 15.95 -20.36
CA ARG A 6 15.29 15.13 -19.23
C ARG A 6 13.85 15.51 -18.94
N GLY A 7 12.87 14.70 -19.36
CA GLY A 7 11.46 14.90 -19.06
C GLY A 7 11.26 15.11 -17.55
N ARG A 8 10.29 15.94 -17.18
CA ARG A 8 9.96 16.19 -15.75
C ARG A 8 9.27 14.96 -15.16
N ALA A 9 9.53 14.66 -13.91
CA ALA A 9 8.80 13.62 -13.18
C ALA A 9 7.30 13.95 -13.14
N LEU A 10 6.46 12.90 -13.18
CA LEU A 10 5.00 13.00 -13.22
C LEU A 10 4.43 13.25 -11.80
N TRP A 11 4.75 14.41 -11.21
CA TRP A 11 4.38 14.72 -9.84
C TRP A 11 2.86 14.86 -9.63
N VAL A 12 2.15 15.49 -10.56
CA VAL A 12 0.70 15.70 -10.40
C VAL A 12 -0.04 14.35 -10.35
N PRO A 13 0.08 13.45 -11.33
CA PRO A 13 -0.58 12.15 -11.26
C PRO A 13 -0.09 11.31 -10.07
N PHE A 14 1.19 11.43 -9.68
CA PHE A 14 1.73 10.76 -8.51
C PHE A 14 1.03 11.21 -7.22
N ILE A 15 0.96 12.52 -6.97
CA ILE A 15 0.33 13.09 -5.78
C ILE A 15 -1.16 12.77 -5.73
N LEU A 16 -1.86 12.91 -6.86
CA LEU A 16 -3.29 12.58 -6.95
C LEU A 16 -3.56 11.12 -6.63
N LEU A 17 -2.73 10.20 -7.16
CA LEU A 17 -2.85 8.77 -6.88
C LEU A 17 -2.61 8.49 -5.39
N VAL A 18 -1.53 9.00 -4.82
CA VAL A 18 -1.20 8.83 -3.39
C VAL A 18 -2.34 9.35 -2.52
N ALA A 19 -2.82 10.56 -2.78
CA ALA A 19 -3.91 11.16 -2.01
C ALA A 19 -5.20 10.33 -2.12
N SER A 20 -5.54 9.87 -3.32
CA SER A 20 -6.73 9.03 -3.54
C SER A 20 -6.67 7.73 -2.76
N ILE A 21 -5.51 7.06 -2.74
CA ILE A 21 -5.30 5.81 -1.99
C ILE A 21 -5.45 6.07 -0.48
N VAL A 22 -4.78 7.09 0.03
CA VAL A 22 -4.86 7.42 1.47
C VAL A 22 -6.29 7.76 1.88
N VAL A 23 -7.00 8.56 1.09
CA VAL A 23 -8.40 8.92 1.37
C VAL A 23 -9.28 7.66 1.33
N LEU A 24 -9.15 6.82 0.32
CA LEU A 24 -9.93 5.60 0.20
C LEU A 24 -9.66 4.64 1.37
N ASP A 25 -8.39 4.43 1.71
CA ASP A 25 -7.99 3.58 2.82
C ASP A 25 -8.56 4.09 4.15
N GLN A 26 -8.39 5.36 4.45
CA GLN A 26 -8.87 5.94 5.71
C GLN A 26 -10.40 6.01 5.80
N LEU A 27 -11.11 6.28 4.71
CA LEU A 27 -12.57 6.26 4.68
C LEU A 27 -13.12 4.85 4.87
N THR A 28 -12.53 3.84 4.21
CA THR A 28 -12.96 2.45 4.39
C THR A 28 -12.69 1.95 5.81
N LYS A 29 -11.54 2.27 6.39
CA LYS A 29 -11.21 1.92 7.79
C LYS A 29 -12.14 2.60 8.79
N ALA A 30 -12.42 3.88 8.60
CA ALA A 30 -13.38 4.60 9.46
C ALA A 30 -14.77 3.97 9.41
N TRP A 31 -15.24 3.64 8.21
CA TRP A 31 -16.52 2.94 8.03
C TRP A 31 -16.52 1.55 8.68
N ILE A 32 -15.45 0.79 8.57
CA ILE A 32 -15.31 -0.54 9.19
C ILE A 32 -15.37 -0.43 10.72
N ILE A 33 -14.66 0.54 11.31
CA ILE A 33 -14.70 0.77 12.76
C ILE A 33 -16.14 1.05 13.22
N ASP A 34 -16.84 1.94 12.53
CA ASP A 34 -18.20 2.33 12.88
C ASP A 34 -19.21 1.18 12.68
N ALA A 35 -19.10 0.46 11.58
CA ALA A 35 -20.07 -0.56 11.19
C ALA A 35 -19.85 -1.90 11.88
N LEU A 36 -18.60 -2.30 12.15
CA LEU A 36 -18.24 -3.68 12.52
C LEU A 36 -17.59 -3.84 13.90
N ALA A 37 -17.01 -2.78 14.48
CA ALA A 37 -16.39 -2.95 15.80
C ALA A 37 -17.45 -3.19 16.89
N PRO A 38 -17.16 -4.06 17.91
CA PRO A 38 -15.94 -4.89 17.98
C PRO A 38 -16.07 -6.25 17.26
N ASP A 39 -17.29 -6.81 17.07
CA ASP A 39 -17.43 -8.24 16.74
C ASP A 39 -18.41 -8.54 15.60
N ARG A 40 -18.86 -7.52 14.87
CA ARG A 40 -19.79 -7.72 13.74
C ARG A 40 -19.03 -8.21 12.50
N VAL A 41 -19.73 -9.00 11.69
CA VAL A 41 -19.19 -9.54 10.44
C VAL A 41 -20.20 -9.28 9.33
N ILE A 42 -19.71 -8.78 8.19
CA ILE A 42 -20.47 -8.71 6.94
C ILE A 42 -19.98 -9.82 6.02
N VAL A 43 -20.87 -10.73 5.67
CA VAL A 43 -20.61 -11.79 4.71
C VAL A 43 -20.84 -11.25 3.30
N ILE A 44 -19.81 -11.28 2.45
CA ILE A 44 -19.89 -10.83 1.04
C ILE A 44 -20.11 -12.02 0.11
N LEU A 45 -19.31 -13.08 0.26
CA LEU A 45 -19.39 -14.27 -0.59
C LEU A 45 -19.27 -15.53 0.27
N GLY A 46 -20.36 -15.89 0.94
CA GLY A 46 -20.39 -17.02 1.83
C GLY A 46 -19.22 -17.01 2.82
N ASP A 47 -18.54 -18.15 2.94
CA ASP A 47 -17.33 -18.22 3.79
C ASP A 47 -16.06 -17.74 3.10
N ALA A 48 -16.09 -17.55 1.76
CA ALA A 48 -14.90 -17.21 1.00
C ALA A 48 -14.44 -15.77 1.20
N LEU A 49 -15.35 -14.81 1.43
CA LEU A 49 -15.02 -13.39 1.60
C LEU A 49 -15.95 -12.75 2.63
N ARG A 50 -15.34 -12.16 3.65
CA ARG A 50 -16.04 -11.47 4.73
C ARG A 50 -15.36 -10.14 5.03
N LEU A 51 -16.11 -9.19 5.59
CA LEU A 51 -15.56 -8.01 6.24
C LEU A 51 -15.67 -8.20 7.75
N VAL A 52 -14.55 -7.98 8.41
CA VAL A 52 -14.39 -8.09 9.86
C VAL A 52 -13.65 -6.86 10.38
N TYR A 53 -13.69 -6.62 11.67
CA TYR A 53 -12.80 -5.64 12.30
C TYR A 53 -11.64 -6.38 12.98
N THR A 54 -10.41 -6.02 12.64
CA THR A 54 -9.22 -6.62 13.25
C THR A 54 -8.18 -5.55 13.54
N GLU A 55 -7.60 -5.57 14.74
CA GLU A 55 -6.49 -4.70 15.16
C GLU A 55 -5.15 -5.40 14.91
N ASN A 56 -4.37 -4.88 13.99
CA ASN A 56 -3.03 -5.38 13.69
C ASN A 56 -1.98 -4.56 14.43
N ASN A 57 -1.58 -5.05 15.60
CA ASN A 57 -0.59 -4.42 16.49
C ASN A 57 0.87 -4.69 16.11
N GLY A 58 1.13 -5.36 14.99
CA GLY A 58 2.48 -5.78 14.59
C GLY A 58 2.77 -5.54 13.11
N ALA A 59 3.78 -6.25 12.64
CA ALA A 59 4.04 -6.48 11.22
C ALA A 59 3.26 -7.72 10.75
N LEU A 60 3.56 -8.18 9.52
CA LEU A 60 3.04 -9.42 8.98
C LEU A 60 3.07 -10.55 10.04
N PHE A 61 1.96 -11.24 10.20
CA PHE A 61 1.78 -12.35 11.17
C PHE A 61 1.92 -11.97 12.65
N GLY A 62 1.67 -10.69 13.03
CA GLY A 62 1.74 -10.25 14.43
C GLY A 62 3.15 -10.21 15.03
N LEU A 63 4.19 -10.23 14.19
CA LEU A 63 5.57 -10.06 14.62
C LEU A 63 5.79 -8.65 15.18
N PHE A 64 6.64 -8.53 16.22
CA PHE A 64 7.00 -7.26 16.86
C PHE A 64 5.81 -6.48 17.44
N ARG A 65 4.88 -7.17 18.10
CA ARG A 65 3.78 -6.52 18.83
C ARG A 65 4.31 -5.43 19.78
N GLY A 66 3.63 -4.29 19.83
CA GLY A 66 4.02 -3.16 20.68
C GLY A 66 5.13 -2.26 20.12
N GLN A 67 5.65 -2.55 18.90
CA GLN A 67 6.71 -1.76 18.26
C GLN A 67 6.16 -0.73 17.25
N ALA A 68 4.96 -0.22 17.48
CA ALA A 68 4.32 0.77 16.59
C ALA A 68 5.23 1.99 16.26
N PRO A 69 5.99 2.57 17.22
CA PRO A 69 6.91 3.67 16.93
C PRO A 69 8.05 3.27 15.98
N LEU A 70 8.59 2.05 16.11
CA LEU A 70 9.62 1.54 15.20
C LEU A 70 9.08 1.42 13.78
N PHE A 71 7.86 0.85 13.63
CA PHE A 71 7.24 0.74 12.30
C PHE A 71 6.89 2.10 11.71
N ALA A 72 6.48 3.07 12.52
CA ALA A 72 6.26 4.43 12.05
C ALA A 72 7.56 5.05 11.52
N LEU A 73 8.67 4.90 12.25
CA LEU A 73 9.98 5.41 11.82
C LEU A 73 10.47 4.73 10.53
N LEU A 74 10.37 3.41 10.45
CA LEU A 74 10.72 2.65 9.24
C LEU A 74 9.85 3.08 8.04
N SER A 75 8.55 3.29 8.27
CA SER A 75 7.65 3.79 7.24
C SER A 75 8.07 5.16 6.73
N LEU A 76 8.45 6.09 7.62
CA LEU A 76 8.96 7.42 7.24
C LEU A 76 10.23 7.32 6.39
N ALA A 77 11.18 6.47 6.77
CA ALA A 77 12.40 6.25 5.99
C ALA A 77 12.09 5.70 4.58
N VAL A 78 11.22 4.69 4.49
CA VAL A 78 10.78 4.10 3.21
C VAL A 78 10.04 5.13 2.37
N MET A 79 9.13 5.92 2.95
CA MET A 79 8.43 6.99 2.23
C MET A 79 9.41 8.02 1.65
N GLY A 80 10.43 8.43 2.42
CA GLY A 80 11.48 9.33 1.94
C GLY A 80 12.27 8.74 0.76
N LEU A 81 12.59 7.43 0.83
CA LEU A 81 13.26 6.72 -0.28
C LEU A 81 12.38 6.67 -1.54
N ILE A 82 11.08 6.37 -1.40
CA ILE A 82 10.13 6.32 -2.52
C ILE A 82 10.04 7.69 -3.20
N VAL A 83 9.86 8.76 -2.43
CA VAL A 83 9.78 10.13 -2.96
C VAL A 83 11.11 10.52 -3.66
N GLY A 84 12.24 10.24 -3.03
CA GLY A 84 13.57 10.49 -3.61
C GLY A 84 13.82 9.69 -4.89
N TYR A 85 13.35 8.45 -4.94
CA TYR A 85 13.44 7.62 -6.14
C TYR A 85 12.50 8.13 -7.25
N HIS A 86 11.25 8.52 -6.90
CA HIS A 86 10.32 9.10 -7.86
C HIS A 86 10.87 10.40 -8.48
N ALA A 87 11.51 11.26 -7.69
CA ALA A 87 12.14 12.47 -8.20
C ALA A 87 13.18 12.18 -9.32
N ARG A 88 13.84 11.03 -9.28
CA ARG A 88 14.84 10.59 -10.26
C ARG A 88 14.26 9.78 -11.42
N SER A 89 13.27 8.93 -11.16
CA SER A 89 12.80 7.87 -12.05
C SER A 89 11.31 8.00 -12.45
N GLY A 90 10.54 8.91 -11.83
CA GLY A 90 9.10 9.07 -12.03
C GLY A 90 8.68 9.74 -13.34
N ARG A 91 9.43 9.49 -14.42
CA ARG A 91 9.09 9.94 -15.79
C ARG A 91 8.28 8.91 -16.56
N SER A 92 8.35 7.67 -16.13
CA SER A 92 7.56 6.58 -16.66
C SER A 92 6.20 6.54 -15.93
N PRO A 93 5.07 6.49 -16.66
CA PRO A 93 3.75 6.29 -16.07
C PRO A 93 3.67 5.01 -15.24
N TYR A 94 4.34 3.95 -15.70
CA TYR A 94 4.43 2.68 -14.98
C TYR A 94 5.10 2.84 -13.62
N MET A 95 6.25 3.54 -13.58
CA MET A 95 6.97 3.79 -12.33
C MET A 95 6.17 4.72 -11.41
N THR A 96 5.51 5.72 -11.97
CA THR A 96 4.64 6.65 -11.22
C THR A 96 3.49 5.89 -10.56
N LEU A 97 2.83 4.98 -11.29
CA LEU A 97 1.78 4.11 -10.75
C LEU A 97 2.34 3.24 -9.62
N THR A 98 3.42 2.52 -9.87
CA THR A 98 4.03 1.58 -8.92
C THR A 98 4.43 2.27 -7.62
N LEU A 99 5.16 3.37 -7.72
CA LEU A 99 5.62 4.12 -6.54
C LEU A 99 4.47 4.85 -5.84
N GLY A 100 3.45 5.30 -6.58
CA GLY A 100 2.26 5.92 -6.01
C GLY A 100 1.43 4.93 -5.19
N LEU A 101 1.24 3.70 -5.69
CA LEU A 101 0.59 2.61 -4.94
C LEU A 101 1.36 2.30 -3.67
N LEU A 102 2.68 2.17 -3.76
CA LEU A 102 3.53 1.85 -2.62
C LEU A 102 3.51 2.96 -1.56
N LEU A 103 3.64 4.22 -1.98
CA LEU A 103 3.64 5.36 -1.07
C LEU A 103 2.26 5.57 -0.42
N GLY A 104 1.18 5.49 -1.20
CA GLY A 104 -0.19 5.65 -0.68
C GLY A 104 -0.52 4.61 0.37
N GLY A 105 -0.21 3.33 0.11
CA GLY A 105 -0.38 2.26 1.08
C GLY A 105 0.50 2.44 2.33
N ALA A 106 1.77 2.81 2.16
CA ALA A 106 2.66 3.07 3.29
C ALA A 106 2.15 4.21 4.19
N ILE A 107 1.65 5.31 3.59
CA ILE A 107 1.05 6.43 4.34
C ILE A 107 -0.22 5.97 5.05
N GLY A 108 -1.14 5.25 4.38
CA GLY A 108 -2.39 4.76 4.97
C GLY A 108 -2.15 3.99 6.26
N ASN A 109 -1.26 3.01 6.23
CA ASN A 109 -0.90 2.21 7.40
C ASN A 109 -0.07 2.98 8.44
N ALA A 110 0.70 3.99 8.03
CA ALA A 110 1.41 4.86 8.98
C ALA A 110 0.45 5.78 9.74
N VAL A 111 -0.57 6.31 9.07
CA VAL A 111 -1.61 7.15 9.71
C VAL A 111 -2.32 6.37 10.82
N ASP A 112 -2.70 5.12 10.58
CA ASP A 112 -3.32 4.27 11.61
C ASP A 112 -2.39 4.09 12.81
N ARG A 113 -1.14 3.71 12.59
CA ARG A 113 -0.17 3.51 13.68
C ARG A 113 0.07 4.76 14.52
N LEU A 114 0.08 5.94 13.89
CA LEU A 114 0.26 7.22 14.59
C LEU A 114 -0.99 7.64 15.37
N ARG A 115 -2.19 7.31 14.88
CA ARG A 115 -3.46 7.72 15.50
C ARG A 115 -4.00 6.71 16.50
N LEU A 116 -3.89 5.41 16.17
CA LEU A 116 -4.55 4.33 16.91
C LEU A 116 -3.53 3.43 17.65
N GLY A 117 -2.26 3.43 17.24
CA GLY A 117 -1.24 2.51 17.76
C GLY A 117 -1.24 1.14 17.07
N PHE A 118 -2.20 0.87 16.18
CA PHE A 118 -2.36 -0.36 15.41
C PHE A 118 -2.83 -0.03 13.98
N VAL A 119 -2.90 -1.03 13.12
CA VAL A 119 -3.50 -0.91 11.79
C VAL A 119 -4.85 -1.62 11.78
N VAL A 120 -5.85 -1.00 11.16
CA VAL A 120 -7.18 -1.60 10.98
C VAL A 120 -7.16 -2.46 9.73
N ASP A 121 -7.32 -3.78 9.91
CA ASP A 121 -7.47 -4.77 8.84
C ASP A 121 -8.90 -5.30 8.81
N PHE A 122 -9.44 -5.55 7.59
CA PHE A 122 -10.85 -5.86 7.50
C PHE A 122 -11.26 -6.82 6.37
N VAL A 123 -10.44 -7.06 5.37
CA VAL A 123 -10.75 -8.03 4.32
C VAL A 123 -10.29 -9.41 4.78
N ASP A 124 -11.24 -10.28 5.09
CA ASP A 124 -11.00 -11.65 5.52
C ASP A 124 -11.40 -12.63 4.41
N GLY A 125 -10.42 -13.23 3.78
CA GLY A 125 -10.57 -14.22 2.71
C GLY A 125 -10.20 -15.63 3.17
N GLY A 126 -10.92 -16.65 2.68
CA GLY A 126 -10.58 -18.03 3.01
C GLY A 126 -11.66 -19.04 2.63
N ILE A 127 -11.44 -20.29 3.02
CA ILE A 127 -12.43 -21.37 2.86
C ILE A 127 -12.34 -22.27 4.10
N GLY A 128 -13.43 -22.38 4.85
CA GLY A 128 -13.49 -23.14 6.08
C GLY A 128 -12.46 -22.66 7.11
N ALA A 129 -11.67 -23.59 7.63
CA ALA A 129 -10.61 -23.27 8.60
C ALA A 129 -9.35 -22.62 7.97
N PHE A 130 -9.20 -22.69 6.67
CA PHE A 130 -8.07 -22.07 5.97
C PHE A 130 -8.42 -20.63 5.65
N ARG A 131 -7.94 -19.68 6.49
CA ARG A 131 -8.13 -18.25 6.29
C ARG A 131 -6.82 -17.62 5.83
N TRP A 132 -6.94 -16.69 4.86
CA TRP A 132 -5.84 -15.80 4.51
C TRP A 132 -5.64 -14.77 5.62
N TYR A 133 -4.47 -14.18 5.66
CA TYR A 133 -4.22 -13.06 6.56
C TYR A 133 -5.14 -11.87 6.23
N THR A 134 -5.83 -11.33 7.24
CA THR A 134 -6.73 -10.18 7.08
C THR A 134 -5.91 -8.95 6.64
N PHE A 135 -6.43 -8.19 5.70
CA PHE A 135 -5.73 -7.05 5.11
C PHE A 135 -6.68 -5.88 4.85
N ASN A 136 -6.14 -4.74 4.43
CA ASN A 136 -6.87 -3.50 4.12
C ASN A 136 -6.52 -2.98 2.71
N VAL A 137 -7.06 -1.79 2.35
CA VAL A 137 -6.80 -1.15 1.05
C VAL A 137 -5.32 -0.79 0.89
N ALA A 138 -4.68 -0.28 1.95
CA ALA A 138 -3.25 0.07 1.91
C ALA A 138 -2.38 -1.16 1.60
N ASP A 139 -2.67 -2.32 2.22
CA ASP A 139 -1.93 -3.56 1.99
C ASP A 139 -2.13 -4.10 0.57
N ALA A 140 -3.36 -4.00 0.04
CA ALA A 140 -3.64 -4.34 -1.35
C ALA A 140 -2.82 -3.48 -2.32
N CYS A 141 -2.72 -2.17 -2.07
CA CYS A 141 -1.90 -1.25 -2.87
C CYS A 141 -0.40 -1.58 -2.78
N ILE A 142 0.11 -1.86 -1.58
CA ILE A 142 1.51 -2.29 -1.37
C ILE A 142 1.78 -3.59 -2.13
N SER A 143 0.91 -4.58 -1.98
CA SER A 143 1.04 -5.87 -2.66
C SER A 143 1.02 -5.73 -4.18
N ALA A 144 0.09 -4.94 -4.72
CA ALA A 144 0.04 -4.64 -6.14
C ALA A 144 1.32 -3.95 -6.63
N SER A 145 1.87 -2.99 -5.86
CA SER A 145 3.12 -2.33 -6.20
C SER A 145 4.31 -3.30 -6.24
N ILE A 146 4.37 -4.24 -5.29
CA ILE A 146 5.42 -5.28 -5.28
C ILE A 146 5.33 -6.16 -6.53
N VAL A 147 4.12 -6.59 -6.90
CA VAL A 147 3.91 -7.35 -8.14
C VAL A 147 4.39 -6.56 -9.36
N LEU A 148 4.04 -5.27 -9.45
CA LEU A 148 4.51 -4.41 -10.54
C LEU A 148 6.04 -4.26 -10.57
N LEU A 149 6.70 -4.15 -9.41
CA LEU A 149 8.16 -4.12 -9.32
C LEU A 149 8.79 -5.43 -9.80
N VAL A 150 8.21 -6.57 -9.43
CA VAL A 150 8.66 -7.88 -9.89
C VAL A 150 8.48 -8.02 -11.40
N VAL A 151 7.32 -7.60 -11.94
CA VAL A 151 7.07 -7.59 -13.39
C VAL A 151 8.12 -6.74 -14.11
N MET A 152 8.43 -5.57 -13.60
CA MET A 152 9.45 -4.69 -14.15
C MET A 152 10.85 -5.33 -14.10
N ALA A 153 11.19 -6.02 -13.03
CA ALA A 153 12.48 -6.71 -12.90
C ALA A 153 12.65 -7.84 -13.92
N VAL A 154 11.55 -8.57 -14.19
CA VAL A 154 11.55 -9.69 -15.17
C VAL A 154 11.39 -9.18 -16.62
N ARG A 155 10.68 -8.06 -16.83
CA ARG A 155 10.40 -7.48 -18.15
C ARG A 155 10.64 -5.97 -18.13
N PRO A 156 11.89 -5.49 -18.16
CA PRO A 156 12.24 -4.06 -18.11
C PRO A 156 11.58 -3.21 -19.21
N SER A 157 11.27 -3.82 -20.36
CA SER A 157 10.59 -3.14 -21.47
C SER A 157 9.20 -2.59 -21.11
N VAL A 158 8.49 -3.18 -20.14
CA VAL A 158 7.18 -2.71 -19.67
C VAL A 158 7.28 -1.35 -18.99
N ALA A 159 8.39 -1.07 -18.33
CA ALA A 159 8.66 0.22 -17.69
C ALA A 159 9.23 1.28 -18.64
N GLY A 160 9.35 0.96 -19.93
CA GLY A 160 10.00 1.84 -20.91
C GLY A 160 11.52 1.92 -20.77
N ILE A 161 12.11 1.03 -20.00
CA ILE A 161 13.55 0.88 -19.88
C ILE A 161 13.98 0.03 -21.07
N ARG A 162 14.42 0.69 -22.16
CA ARG A 162 15.09 -0.02 -23.27
C ARG A 162 16.41 -0.54 -22.71
N GLY A 163 16.59 -1.85 -22.73
CA GLY A 163 17.91 -2.43 -22.57
C GLY A 163 18.76 -1.94 -23.74
N ASP A 164 19.72 -1.10 -23.47
CA ASP A 164 20.79 -0.83 -24.41
C ASP A 164 21.59 -2.14 -24.51
N GLY A 165 21.29 -2.92 -25.56
CA GLY A 165 22.06 -4.06 -25.98
C GLY A 165 23.19 -3.61 -26.91
#